data_57d3ecb42e322832dca7022ac615373e
#
_entry.id   57d3ecb42e322832dca7022ac615373e
#
_cell.length_a   1.000
_cell.length_b   1.000
_cell.length_c   1.000
_cell.angle_alpha   90.00
_cell.angle_beta   90.00
_cell.angle_gamma   90.00
#
_symmetry.space_group_name_H-M   'P 1'
#
loop_
_entity.id
_entity.type
_entity.pdbx_description
1 polymer ?
#
loop_
_entity_poly.entity_id
_entity_poly.type
_entity_poly.pdbx_seq_one_letter_code
_entity_poly.pdbx_strand_id
1 'polypeptide(L)'
;MSTVFSAGTLSPLRSLSSTLKFSDVYPFKFHPNGYHPILSKSRSQSLIANSLLSDKFPTVAAPSVGPIPPSQLIEVVKTAANTGAQVVMEAVNKPRNITYKGSTDLVTETDKMSEAAILEVVKKNFDDHLILGEEGGVIGDTASDYLWCIDPLDGTTNFAHGYPSFAVSVGVLYRGKPAAAAVVEFVGGPMCWNTRLFSATAGGGAFCNGQRIQVSATNQVEQCLLVTGFGYDHDDAWATNIDLFKEFTDVSRGVRRLGAAAVDMCHVALGIVEAYWEYRLKPWDMAAGVLMVEEAGGTVSRMDGGKFCVFDRSVLVSNGLLHTENEVNEFYRLLLTQMKIRFFVPAPQLLNRIGPATEKLKNKGIDFSLWYKPENYRADV
;
A
#
# COMPACT_ATOMS: atom_id res chain seq x y z
N MET A 1 -74.60 -24.32 2.10
CA MET A 1 -73.93 -25.50 2.62
C MET A 1 -72.74 -25.02 3.43
N SER A 2 -72.92 -25.02 4.75
CA SER A 2 -71.96 -24.55 5.74
C SER A 2 -71.10 -25.69 6.19
N THR A 3 -69.81 -25.57 6.15
CA THR A 3 -68.92 -26.51 6.82
C THR A 3 -68.13 -25.77 7.91
N VAL A 4 -68.45 -26.14 9.12
CA VAL A 4 -67.81 -25.71 10.38
C VAL A 4 -66.52 -26.48 10.56
N PHE A 5 -65.41 -25.76 10.79
CA PHE A 5 -64.17 -26.40 11.32
C PHE A 5 -63.98 -26.08 12.80
N SER A 6 -63.78 -27.12 13.55
CA SER A 6 -63.61 -27.21 14.99
C SER A 6 -62.30 -26.57 15.47
N ALA A 7 -62.37 -25.82 16.57
CA ALA A 7 -61.25 -25.26 17.28
C ALA A 7 -60.51 -26.33 18.09
N GLY A 8 -59.24 -26.57 17.77
CA GLY A 8 -58.31 -27.37 18.56
C GLY A 8 -57.59 -26.53 19.60
N THR A 9 -57.66 -26.94 20.85
CA THR A 9 -57.07 -26.38 22.04
C THR A 9 -55.54 -26.43 21.99
N LEU A 10 -54.87 -25.30 22.06
CA LEU A 10 -53.41 -25.18 22.24
C LEU A 10 -53.05 -25.27 23.73
N SER A 11 -52.23 -26.26 24.08
CA SER A 11 -51.59 -26.36 25.39
C SER A 11 -50.39 -25.39 25.50
N PRO A 12 -50.08 -24.88 26.71
CA PRO A 12 -49.04 -23.88 26.86
C PRO A 12 -47.61 -24.49 26.79
N LEU A 13 -46.78 -23.96 25.90
CA LEU A 13 -45.35 -24.24 25.83
C LEU A 13 -44.63 -23.70 27.07
N ARG A 14 -43.99 -24.59 27.80
CA ARG A 14 -43.07 -24.27 28.91
C ARG A 14 -41.87 -23.49 28.37
N SER A 15 -41.56 -22.38 29.02
CA SER A 15 -40.34 -21.65 28.85
C SER A 15 -39.14 -22.47 29.30
N LEU A 16 -38.25 -22.87 28.41
CA LEU A 16 -36.89 -23.31 28.70
C LEU A 16 -35.96 -22.15 28.44
N SER A 17 -35.61 -21.43 29.50
CA SER A 17 -34.47 -20.53 29.52
C SER A 17 -33.21 -21.38 29.68
N SER A 18 -32.51 -21.67 28.59
CA SER A 18 -31.13 -22.13 28.65
C SER A 18 -30.22 -21.05 28.08
N THR A 19 -29.56 -20.33 28.98
CA THR A 19 -28.41 -19.50 28.68
C THR A 19 -27.29 -20.39 28.13
N LEU A 20 -27.19 -20.46 26.80
CA LEU A 20 -26.01 -20.99 26.14
C LEU A 20 -24.87 -19.98 26.31
N LYS A 21 -23.87 -20.33 27.11
CA LYS A 21 -22.60 -19.60 27.15
C LYS A 21 -21.87 -19.84 25.85
N PHE A 22 -21.33 -18.77 25.30
CA PHE A 22 -20.61 -18.69 24.01
C PHE A 22 -19.29 -19.51 23.97
N SER A 23 -19.03 -20.34 24.97
CA SER A 23 -17.81 -21.15 25.17
C SER A 23 -17.85 -22.57 24.61
N ASP A 24 -18.98 -23.03 24.08
CA ASP A 24 -19.15 -24.48 23.81
C ASP A 24 -19.17 -24.85 22.30
N VAL A 25 -18.87 -23.90 21.40
CA VAL A 25 -18.81 -24.19 19.97
C VAL A 25 -17.38 -23.91 19.48
N TYR A 26 -16.65 -25.02 19.27
CA TYR A 26 -15.26 -25.16 18.81
C TYR A 26 -14.14 -24.98 19.86
N PRO A 27 -13.58 -26.07 20.35
CA PRO A 27 -12.30 -26.01 21.05
C PRO A 27 -11.17 -25.94 20.04
N PHE A 28 -10.75 -24.73 19.65
CA PHE A 28 -9.42 -24.54 19.08
C PHE A 28 -8.42 -24.75 20.21
N LYS A 29 -7.86 -25.94 20.28
CA LYS A 29 -6.66 -26.21 21.08
C LYS A 29 -5.50 -25.48 20.40
N PHE A 30 -5.09 -24.36 20.95
CA PHE A 30 -3.75 -23.83 20.70
C PHE A 30 -2.73 -24.85 21.19
N HIS A 31 -2.00 -25.48 20.27
CA HIS A 31 -0.79 -26.19 20.61
C HIS A 31 0.29 -25.14 20.93
N PRO A 32 0.94 -25.21 22.10
CA PRO A 32 2.02 -24.30 22.46
C PRO A 32 3.37 -24.85 21.90
N ASN A 33 3.43 -25.16 20.63
CA ASN A 33 4.70 -25.39 19.97
C ASN A 33 4.98 -24.19 19.10
N GLY A 34 5.82 -23.33 19.65
CA GLY A 34 6.36 -22.19 18.97
C GLY A 34 6.89 -22.57 17.59
N TYR A 35 6.57 -21.77 16.60
CA TYR A 35 7.33 -21.71 15.39
C TYR A 35 8.78 -21.42 15.80
N HIS A 36 9.63 -22.44 15.80
CA HIS A 36 11.05 -22.23 15.78
C HIS A 36 11.40 -21.73 14.39
N PRO A 37 11.88 -20.49 14.22
CA PRO A 37 12.42 -20.08 12.96
C PRO A 37 13.65 -20.97 12.72
N ILE A 38 13.73 -21.60 11.57
CA ILE A 38 14.96 -22.24 11.06
C ILE A 38 15.93 -21.08 10.76
N LEU A 39 16.53 -20.58 11.84
CA LEU A 39 17.59 -19.59 11.83
C LEU A 39 18.90 -20.36 11.69
N SER A 40 19.49 -20.41 10.48
CA SER A 40 20.95 -20.40 10.41
C SER A 40 21.64 -20.26 9.04
N LYS A 41 20.93 -20.23 7.90
CA LYS A 41 21.63 -20.03 6.61
C LYS A 41 21.09 -18.92 5.69
N SER A 42 19.90 -18.37 5.96
CA SER A 42 19.30 -17.35 5.09
C SER A 42 19.74 -15.91 5.39
N ARG A 43 20.22 -15.62 6.61
CA ARG A 43 20.54 -14.26 7.05
C ARG A 43 21.77 -13.65 6.36
N SER A 44 22.76 -14.47 6.01
CA SER A 44 23.95 -13.98 5.27
C SER A 44 23.70 -13.79 3.79
N GLN A 45 22.83 -14.60 3.18
CA GLN A 45 22.45 -14.45 1.76
C GLN A 45 21.51 -13.26 1.54
N SER A 46 20.59 -12.99 2.47
CA SER A 46 19.71 -11.81 2.38
C SER A 46 20.49 -10.50 2.60
N LEU A 47 21.50 -10.47 3.46
CA LEU A 47 22.33 -9.29 3.68
C LEU A 47 23.20 -8.96 2.46
N ILE A 48 23.74 -9.96 1.77
CA ILE A 48 24.52 -9.76 0.54
C ILE A 48 23.61 -9.35 -0.62
N ALA A 49 22.44 -9.96 -0.77
CA ALA A 49 21.46 -9.57 -1.78
C ALA A 49 20.98 -8.13 -1.58
N ASN A 50 20.67 -7.73 -0.34
CA ASN A 50 20.25 -6.36 -0.03
C ASN A 50 21.39 -5.33 -0.25
N SER A 51 22.66 -5.67 0.00
CA SER A 51 23.77 -4.76 -0.28
C SER A 51 24.00 -4.53 -1.78
N LEU A 52 23.84 -5.55 -2.61
CA LEU A 52 23.96 -5.44 -4.07
C LEU A 52 22.76 -4.69 -4.69
N LEU A 53 21.58 -4.82 -4.11
CA LEU A 53 20.36 -4.08 -4.55
C LEU A 53 20.43 -2.60 -4.15
N SER A 54 21.06 -2.25 -3.01
CA SER A 54 21.20 -0.86 -2.57
C SER A 54 22.06 -0.01 -3.52
N ASP A 55 23.02 -0.61 -4.22
CA ASP A 55 23.85 0.09 -5.20
C ASP A 55 23.09 0.39 -6.51
N LYS A 56 22.14 -0.48 -6.87
CA LYS A 56 21.33 -0.35 -8.09
C LYS A 56 20.06 0.51 -7.87
N PHE A 57 19.42 0.35 -6.72
CA PHE A 57 18.23 1.11 -6.33
C PHE A 57 18.52 1.86 -5.03
N PRO A 58 18.90 3.14 -5.14
CA PRO A 58 19.19 3.95 -3.96
C PRO A 58 17.93 4.14 -3.13
N THR A 59 18.11 4.16 -1.83
CA THR A 59 17.08 4.41 -0.82
C THR A 59 16.23 5.62 -1.18
N VAL A 60 14.90 5.47 -1.15
CA VAL A 60 13.93 6.56 -1.34
C VAL A 60 13.69 7.31 -0.04
N ALA A 61 13.83 6.65 1.11
CA ALA A 61 13.70 7.28 2.42
C ALA A 61 14.71 8.41 2.63
N ALA A 62 14.32 9.40 3.42
CA ALA A 62 15.21 10.47 3.83
C ALA A 62 16.40 9.90 4.64
N PRO A 63 17.61 10.42 4.45
CA PRO A 63 18.78 10.00 5.25
C PRO A 63 18.62 10.37 6.73
N SER A 64 17.74 11.32 7.04
CA SER A 64 17.27 11.65 8.37
C SER A 64 15.88 12.29 8.29
N VAL A 65 15.15 12.30 9.38
CA VAL A 65 13.84 12.98 9.44
C VAL A 65 13.96 14.50 9.63
N GLY A 66 15.17 15.06 9.56
CA GLY A 66 15.45 16.48 9.79
C GLY A 66 15.63 16.84 11.28
N PRO A 67 15.47 18.13 11.64
CA PRO A 67 15.68 18.61 13.01
C PRO A 67 14.58 18.17 13.99
N ILE A 68 13.41 17.75 13.54
CA ILE A 68 12.32 17.28 14.40
C ILE A 68 12.67 15.88 14.93
N PRO A 69 12.54 15.62 16.26
CA PRO A 69 12.74 14.29 16.80
C PRO A 69 11.85 13.25 16.10
N PRO A 70 12.39 12.08 15.67
CA PRO A 70 11.60 11.05 14.97
C PRO A 70 10.35 10.60 15.73
N SER A 71 10.46 10.51 17.07
CA SER A 71 9.33 10.16 17.94
C SER A 71 8.22 11.21 17.93
N GLN A 72 8.57 12.50 17.90
CA GLN A 72 7.58 13.57 17.81
C GLN A 72 6.90 13.56 16.43
N LEU A 73 7.68 13.47 15.36
CA LEU A 73 7.14 13.48 14.00
C LEU A 73 6.17 12.32 13.76
N ILE A 74 6.56 11.10 14.12
CA ILE A 74 5.70 9.92 13.90
C ILE A 74 4.43 9.95 14.77
N GLU A 75 4.47 10.49 15.98
CA GLU A 75 3.26 10.60 16.81
C GLU A 75 2.26 11.59 16.22
N VAL A 76 2.72 12.70 15.64
CA VAL A 76 1.82 13.65 14.95
C VAL A 76 1.26 13.02 13.66
N VAL A 77 2.08 12.32 12.87
CA VAL A 77 1.64 11.62 11.65
C VAL A 77 0.58 10.57 11.97
N LYS A 78 0.80 9.74 12.99
CA LYS A 78 -0.18 8.75 13.46
C LYS A 78 -1.46 9.40 13.97
N THR A 79 -1.33 10.49 14.73
CA THR A 79 -2.49 11.25 15.23
C THR A 79 -3.31 11.82 14.09
N ALA A 80 -2.66 12.43 13.10
CA ALA A 80 -3.31 12.98 11.90
C ALA A 80 -4.07 11.90 11.13
N ALA A 81 -3.41 10.77 10.80
CA ALA A 81 -4.04 9.65 10.10
C ALA A 81 -5.22 9.04 10.87
N ASN A 82 -5.08 8.84 12.20
CA ASN A 82 -6.16 8.32 13.03
C ASN A 82 -7.34 9.31 13.14
N THR A 83 -7.08 10.61 13.18
CA THR A 83 -8.14 11.63 13.24
C THR A 83 -8.95 11.63 11.94
N GLY A 84 -8.32 11.57 10.77
CA GLY A 84 -9.01 11.38 9.50
C GLY A 84 -9.78 10.06 9.45
N ALA A 85 -9.16 8.98 9.89
CA ALA A 85 -9.79 7.66 9.92
C ALA A 85 -11.01 7.60 10.85
N GLN A 86 -11.04 8.37 11.92
CA GLN A 86 -12.21 8.48 12.78
C GLN A 86 -13.39 9.10 12.03
N VAL A 87 -13.16 10.16 11.25
CA VAL A 87 -14.19 10.77 10.40
C VAL A 87 -14.72 9.75 9.38
N VAL A 88 -13.83 9.01 8.72
CA VAL A 88 -14.21 7.97 7.77
C VAL A 88 -14.99 6.85 8.46
N MET A 89 -14.56 6.39 9.64
CA MET A 89 -15.25 5.34 10.41
C MET A 89 -16.66 5.75 10.79
N GLU A 90 -16.91 7.01 11.12
CA GLU A 90 -18.24 7.53 11.41
C GLU A 90 -19.17 7.54 10.18
N ALA A 91 -18.58 7.54 8.98
CA ALA A 91 -19.31 7.61 7.70
C ALA A 91 -19.53 6.26 7.01
N VAL A 92 -18.75 5.21 7.33
CA VAL A 92 -18.73 3.93 6.59
C VAL A 92 -20.09 3.24 6.42
N ASN A 93 -21.02 3.46 7.34
CA ASN A 93 -22.38 2.88 7.30
C ASN A 93 -23.47 3.92 6.99
N LYS A 94 -23.11 5.18 6.71
CA LYS A 94 -24.07 6.25 6.37
C LYS A 94 -24.28 6.34 4.85
N PRO A 95 -25.40 6.92 4.39
CA PRO A 95 -25.57 7.30 2.99
C PRO A 95 -24.45 8.24 2.54
N ARG A 96 -23.93 8.04 1.34
CA ARG A 96 -22.77 8.78 0.81
C ARG A 96 -23.23 9.76 -0.26
N ASN A 97 -22.89 11.03 -0.06
CA ASN A 97 -23.07 12.05 -1.08
C ASN A 97 -21.85 12.03 -1.99
N ILE A 98 -22.04 11.53 -3.21
CA ILE A 98 -20.97 11.35 -4.20
C ILE A 98 -21.00 12.53 -5.17
N THR A 99 -19.83 13.14 -5.41
CA THR A 99 -19.59 14.11 -6.46
C THR A 99 -18.50 13.57 -7.40
N TYR A 100 -18.62 13.85 -8.68
CA TYR A 100 -17.64 13.38 -9.67
C TYR A 100 -16.64 14.48 -9.99
N LYS A 101 -15.32 14.17 -9.86
CA LYS A 101 -14.21 15.01 -10.33
C LYS A 101 -13.96 14.79 -11.84
N GLY A 102 -14.38 13.65 -12.39
CA GLY A 102 -14.26 13.23 -13.78
C GLY A 102 -15.33 12.22 -14.15
N SER A 103 -15.16 11.46 -15.22
CA SER A 103 -16.14 10.45 -15.67
C SER A 103 -16.27 9.27 -14.69
N THR A 104 -15.19 8.91 -14.01
CA THR A 104 -15.10 7.78 -13.08
C THR A 104 -14.43 8.13 -11.76
N ASP A 105 -13.77 9.27 -11.68
CA ASP A 105 -13.14 9.80 -10.47
C ASP A 105 -14.18 10.49 -9.60
N LEU A 106 -14.28 10.12 -8.35
CA LEU A 106 -15.30 10.61 -7.41
C LEU A 106 -14.70 11.11 -6.10
N VAL A 107 -15.45 12.00 -5.48
CA VAL A 107 -15.19 12.52 -4.14
C VAL A 107 -16.46 12.50 -3.32
N THR A 108 -16.36 12.27 -2.03
CA THR A 108 -17.47 12.34 -1.10
C THR A 108 -17.26 13.49 -0.10
N GLU A 109 -18.32 13.89 0.61
CA GLU A 109 -18.17 14.82 1.74
C GLU A 109 -17.20 14.28 2.81
N THR A 110 -17.06 12.96 2.90
CA THR A 110 -16.18 12.30 3.87
C THR A 110 -14.72 12.60 3.57
N ASP A 111 -14.30 12.62 2.29
CA ASP A 111 -12.93 12.96 1.88
C ASP A 111 -12.55 14.35 2.40
N LYS A 112 -13.40 15.34 2.14
CA LYS A 112 -13.18 16.73 2.56
C LYS A 112 -13.16 16.91 4.08
N MET A 113 -14.07 16.23 4.77
CA MET A 113 -14.13 16.27 6.24
C MET A 113 -12.91 15.59 6.87
N SER A 114 -12.47 14.46 6.31
CA SER A 114 -11.26 13.77 6.73
C SER A 114 -10.03 14.64 6.53
N GLU A 115 -9.87 15.25 5.34
CA GLU A 115 -8.75 16.15 5.08
C GLU A 115 -8.74 17.34 6.03
N ALA A 116 -9.88 18.00 6.25
CA ALA A 116 -9.97 19.12 7.17
C ALA A 116 -9.53 18.75 8.59
N ALA A 117 -9.94 17.58 9.09
CA ALA A 117 -9.56 17.08 10.40
C ALA A 117 -8.05 16.76 10.48
N ILE A 118 -7.47 16.19 9.44
CA ILE A 118 -6.02 15.93 9.34
C ILE A 118 -5.25 17.26 9.35
N LEU A 119 -5.69 18.24 8.54
CA LEU A 119 -5.06 19.56 8.44
C LEU A 119 -5.05 20.30 9.78
N GLU A 120 -6.11 20.20 10.58
CA GLU A 120 -6.17 20.78 11.93
C GLU A 120 -5.07 20.23 12.83
N VAL A 121 -4.87 18.90 12.82
CA VAL A 121 -3.80 18.25 13.60
C VAL A 121 -2.42 18.71 13.13
N VAL A 122 -2.18 18.75 11.82
CA VAL A 122 -0.89 19.16 11.26
C VAL A 122 -0.58 20.61 11.62
N LYS A 123 -1.50 21.54 11.33
CA LYS A 123 -1.30 22.98 11.58
C LYS A 123 -1.14 23.33 13.07
N LYS A 124 -1.78 22.58 13.96
CA LYS A 124 -1.63 22.77 15.41
C LYS A 124 -0.22 22.43 15.90
N ASN A 125 0.46 21.49 15.25
CA ASN A 125 1.79 21.01 15.68
C ASN A 125 2.92 21.62 14.85
N PHE A 126 2.66 21.96 13.56
CA PHE A 126 3.64 22.45 12.59
C PHE A 126 2.92 23.45 11.65
N ASP A 127 2.86 24.71 12.06
CA ASP A 127 2.17 25.78 11.33
C ASP A 127 2.94 26.32 10.12
N ASP A 128 4.25 26.05 10.08
CA ASP A 128 5.20 26.43 9.03
C ASP A 128 5.47 25.32 8.00
N HIS A 129 4.86 24.14 8.15
CA HIS A 129 5.04 23.05 7.20
C HIS A 129 4.18 23.24 5.95
N LEU A 130 4.75 22.81 4.80
CA LEU A 130 4.03 22.73 3.54
C LEU A 130 3.14 21.47 3.53
N ILE A 131 1.94 21.59 2.96
CA ILE A 131 0.98 20.49 2.82
C ILE A 131 0.57 20.39 1.36
N LEU A 132 0.46 19.16 0.87
CA LEU A 132 -0.10 18.79 -0.41
C LEU A 132 -1.21 17.75 -0.13
N GLY A 133 -2.47 18.23 -0.10
CA GLY A 133 -3.65 17.39 0.06
C GLY A 133 -4.30 17.08 -1.28
N GLU A 134 -4.98 15.96 -1.37
CA GLU A 134 -5.72 15.57 -2.58
C GLU A 134 -6.86 16.56 -2.86
N GLU A 135 -7.61 16.97 -1.84
CA GLU A 135 -8.79 17.82 -1.97
C GLU A 135 -8.45 19.32 -1.91
N GLY A 136 -7.57 19.71 -1.00
CA GLY A 136 -7.20 21.09 -0.72
C GLY A 136 -6.00 21.60 -1.53
N GLY A 137 -5.27 20.73 -2.21
CA GLY A 137 -4.08 21.10 -2.97
C GLY A 137 -2.93 21.55 -2.08
N VAL A 138 -2.19 22.57 -2.53
CA VAL A 138 -0.99 23.11 -1.87
C VAL A 138 -1.38 24.15 -0.82
N ILE A 139 -0.95 23.96 0.45
CA ILE A 139 -1.22 24.85 1.58
C ILE A 139 0.07 25.06 2.36
N GLY A 140 0.42 26.30 2.67
CA GLY A 140 1.56 26.65 3.52
C GLY A 140 2.74 27.26 2.74
N ASP A 141 3.92 27.26 3.39
CA ASP A 141 5.12 27.90 2.84
C ASP A 141 5.94 26.92 1.99
N THR A 142 6.10 27.22 0.71
CA THR A 142 6.91 26.42 -0.22
C THR A 142 8.41 26.43 0.08
N ALA A 143 8.88 27.33 0.96
CA ALA A 143 10.25 27.32 1.46
C ALA A 143 10.49 26.29 2.58
N SER A 144 9.43 25.67 3.11
CA SER A 144 9.53 24.63 4.14
C SER A 144 10.34 23.41 3.65
N ASP A 145 11.22 22.89 4.51
CA ASP A 145 11.92 21.62 4.23
C ASP A 145 10.97 20.42 4.35
N TYR A 146 9.81 20.59 5.02
CA TYR A 146 8.82 19.53 5.23
C TYR A 146 7.61 19.70 4.30
N LEU A 147 7.20 18.60 3.67
CA LEU A 147 5.99 18.50 2.87
C LEU A 147 5.15 17.32 3.34
N TRP A 148 3.91 17.60 3.75
CA TRP A 148 2.91 16.59 4.07
C TRP A 148 2.14 16.23 2.80
N CYS A 149 2.14 14.94 2.44
CA CYS A 149 1.34 14.39 1.37
C CYS A 149 0.17 13.64 2.02
N ILE A 150 -1.05 14.11 1.77
CA ILE A 150 -2.26 13.65 2.45
C ILE A 150 -3.27 13.14 1.42
N ASP A 151 -3.62 11.86 1.53
CA ASP A 151 -4.80 11.28 0.92
C ASP A 151 -5.82 11.00 2.02
N PRO A 152 -6.90 11.79 2.10
CA PRO A 152 -7.89 11.68 3.16
C PRO A 152 -8.74 10.41 3.07
N LEU A 153 -8.80 9.79 1.89
CA LEU A 153 -9.59 8.58 1.63
C LEU A 153 -9.12 7.86 0.36
N ASP A 154 -7.92 7.26 0.39
CA ASP A 154 -7.41 6.38 -0.67
C ASP A 154 -8.41 5.24 -0.93
N GLY A 155 -8.86 5.11 -2.18
CA GLY A 155 -9.88 4.15 -2.57
C GLY A 155 -11.32 4.67 -2.38
N THR A 156 -11.60 5.93 -2.69
CA THR A 156 -12.94 6.57 -2.57
C THR A 156 -14.03 5.76 -3.26
N THR A 157 -13.76 5.15 -4.41
CA THR A 157 -14.70 4.25 -5.11
C THR A 157 -15.07 3.05 -4.23
N ASN A 158 -14.09 2.43 -3.58
CA ASN A 158 -14.33 1.29 -2.69
C ASN A 158 -15.15 1.71 -1.47
N PHE A 159 -14.80 2.84 -0.87
CA PHE A 159 -15.59 3.42 0.22
C PHE A 159 -17.02 3.68 -0.21
N ALA A 160 -17.25 4.29 -1.38
CA ALA A 160 -18.58 4.58 -1.91
C ALA A 160 -19.44 3.32 -2.05
N HIS A 161 -18.84 2.19 -2.38
CA HIS A 161 -19.50 0.89 -2.51
C HIS A 161 -19.50 0.05 -1.22
N GLY A 162 -18.79 0.45 -0.17
CA GLY A 162 -18.62 -0.35 1.05
C GLY A 162 -17.71 -1.57 0.84
N TYR A 163 -16.85 -1.53 -0.18
CA TYR A 163 -15.85 -2.59 -0.42
C TYR A 163 -14.64 -2.37 0.50
N PRO A 164 -14.21 -3.37 1.30
CA PRO A 164 -13.20 -3.20 2.35
C PRO A 164 -11.77 -3.14 1.82
N SER A 165 -11.44 -2.13 1.03
CA SER A 165 -10.10 -1.82 0.53
C SER A 165 -9.99 -0.31 0.31
N PHE A 166 -9.85 0.43 1.41
CA PHE A 166 -9.61 1.87 1.41
C PHE A 166 -8.89 2.27 2.69
N ALA A 167 -8.27 3.44 2.69
CA ALA A 167 -7.44 3.90 3.79
C ALA A 167 -7.42 5.43 3.91
N VAL A 168 -6.93 5.93 5.06
CA VAL A 168 -6.39 7.28 5.19
C VAL A 168 -4.88 7.18 5.12
N SER A 169 -4.24 7.95 4.25
CA SER A 169 -2.79 7.92 4.00
C SER A 169 -2.16 9.28 4.29
N VAL A 170 -1.17 9.30 5.18
CA VAL A 170 -0.41 10.51 5.54
C VAL A 170 1.08 10.21 5.47
N GLY A 171 1.77 10.84 4.52
CA GLY A 171 3.21 10.78 4.37
C GLY A 171 3.85 12.14 4.61
N VAL A 172 5.02 12.18 5.23
CA VAL A 172 5.82 13.39 5.40
C VAL A 172 7.14 13.24 4.68
N LEU A 173 7.43 14.18 3.82
CA LEU A 173 8.73 14.29 3.15
C LEU A 173 9.61 15.31 3.90
N TYR A 174 10.88 14.99 4.05
CA TYR A 174 11.92 15.93 4.41
C TYR A 174 12.82 16.14 3.21
N ARG A 175 12.85 17.37 2.68
CA ARG A 175 13.58 17.74 1.45
C ARG A 175 13.27 16.81 0.27
N GLY A 176 11.99 16.50 0.09
CA GLY A 176 11.51 15.69 -1.04
C GLY A 176 11.59 14.17 -0.85
N LYS A 177 12.15 13.68 0.28
CA LYS A 177 12.28 12.26 0.56
C LYS A 177 11.40 11.82 1.73
N PRO A 178 10.72 10.66 1.65
CA PRO A 178 9.88 10.15 2.73
C PRO A 178 10.62 10.03 4.06
N ALA A 179 10.09 10.66 5.10
CA ALA A 179 10.70 10.74 6.43
C ALA A 179 9.85 10.05 7.50
N ALA A 180 8.53 10.20 7.45
CA ALA A 180 7.59 9.53 8.34
C ALA A 180 6.26 9.26 7.62
N ALA A 181 5.56 8.21 8.02
CA ALA A 181 4.31 7.80 7.38
C ALA A 181 3.37 7.08 8.33
N ALA A 182 2.07 7.26 8.12
CA ALA A 182 1.01 6.44 8.69
C ALA A 182 -0.09 6.18 7.67
N VAL A 183 -0.58 4.95 7.63
CA VAL A 183 -1.74 4.54 6.83
C VAL A 183 -2.71 3.81 7.75
N VAL A 184 -3.96 4.27 7.77
CA VAL A 184 -5.05 3.59 8.51
C VAL A 184 -5.93 2.89 7.51
N GLU A 185 -5.76 1.60 7.38
CA GLU A 185 -6.55 0.73 6.50
C GLU A 185 -7.85 0.31 7.16
N PHE A 186 -8.94 0.29 6.39
CA PHE A 186 -10.25 -0.22 6.81
C PHE A 186 -10.43 -1.66 6.34
N VAL A 187 -10.74 -2.53 7.27
CA VAL A 187 -10.90 -3.97 7.06
C VAL A 187 -12.26 -4.47 7.53
N GLY A 188 -12.68 -5.64 7.08
CA GLY A 188 -13.88 -6.35 7.51
C GLY A 188 -15.08 -6.12 6.59
N GLY A 189 -15.47 -4.87 6.33
CA GLY A 189 -16.62 -4.55 5.49
C GLY A 189 -17.90 -4.22 6.27
N PRO A 190 -19.02 -4.01 5.58
CA PRO A 190 -20.28 -3.63 6.19
C PRO A 190 -20.66 -4.52 7.38
N MET A 191 -21.11 -3.88 8.47
CA MET A 191 -21.50 -4.46 9.76
C MET A 191 -20.34 -5.01 10.62
N CYS A 192 -19.09 -5.03 10.14
CA CYS A 192 -17.94 -5.46 10.96
C CYS A 192 -16.66 -4.65 10.66
N TRP A 193 -16.79 -3.34 10.44
CA TRP A 193 -15.66 -2.47 10.18
C TRP A 193 -14.68 -2.42 11.35
N ASN A 194 -13.40 -2.52 11.01
CA ASN A 194 -12.27 -2.36 11.92
C ASN A 194 -11.13 -1.67 11.16
N THR A 195 -10.03 -1.33 11.85
CA THR A 195 -8.87 -0.69 11.24
C THR A 195 -7.57 -1.39 11.57
N ARG A 196 -6.57 -1.22 10.69
CA ARG A 196 -5.16 -1.51 10.96
C ARG A 196 -4.34 -0.23 10.76
N LEU A 197 -3.51 0.10 11.73
CA LEU A 197 -2.59 1.23 11.63
C LEU A 197 -1.21 0.75 11.19
N PHE A 198 -0.79 1.15 10.01
CA PHE A 198 0.60 1.04 9.55
C PHE A 198 1.35 2.32 9.89
N SER A 199 2.62 2.21 10.27
CA SER A 199 3.48 3.36 10.54
C SER A 199 4.94 3.06 10.26
N ALA A 200 5.68 4.05 9.77
CA ALA A 200 7.12 3.96 9.52
C ALA A 200 7.80 5.31 9.71
N THR A 201 9.08 5.28 10.07
CA THR A 201 10.00 6.42 9.99
C THR A 201 11.27 6.01 9.28
N ALA A 202 11.89 6.92 8.56
CA ALA A 202 13.16 6.67 7.89
C ALA A 202 14.22 6.16 8.88
N GLY A 203 14.74 4.96 8.62
CA GLY A 203 15.68 4.22 9.49
C GLY A 203 15.06 3.62 10.75
N GLY A 204 13.75 3.75 10.98
CA GLY A 204 13.07 3.26 12.18
C GLY A 204 12.40 1.89 12.03
N GLY A 205 12.17 1.46 10.79
CA GLY A 205 11.41 0.27 10.45
C GLY A 205 9.92 0.52 10.27
N ALA A 206 9.22 -0.47 9.70
CA ALA A 206 7.78 -0.45 9.48
C ALA A 206 7.04 -1.29 10.52
N PHE A 207 5.83 -0.84 10.88
CA PHE A 207 5.00 -1.46 11.92
C PHE A 207 3.54 -1.53 11.47
N CYS A 208 2.84 -2.59 11.89
CA CYS A 208 1.39 -2.73 11.80
C CYS A 208 0.83 -2.95 13.20
N ASN A 209 -0.06 -2.05 13.66
CA ASN A 209 -0.60 -2.07 15.02
C ASN A 209 0.50 -2.17 16.10
N GLY A 210 1.63 -1.47 15.91
CA GLY A 210 2.79 -1.47 16.80
C GLY A 210 3.69 -2.72 16.73
N GLN A 211 3.36 -3.71 15.93
CA GLN A 211 4.20 -4.87 15.69
C GLN A 211 5.07 -4.64 14.44
N ARG A 212 6.37 -4.91 14.54
CA ARG A 212 7.29 -4.78 13.42
C ARG A 212 6.92 -5.74 12.30
N ILE A 213 6.88 -5.25 11.07
CA ILE A 213 6.56 -6.01 9.87
C ILE A 213 7.77 -6.10 8.93
N GLN A 214 7.70 -7.03 8.00
CA GLN A 214 8.69 -7.22 6.94
C GLN A 214 8.03 -7.78 5.69
N VAL A 215 8.64 -7.50 4.54
CA VAL A 215 8.23 -8.07 3.24
C VAL A 215 8.35 -9.59 3.22
N SER A 216 7.71 -10.25 2.25
CA SER A 216 7.77 -11.70 2.06
C SER A 216 9.17 -12.16 1.61
N ALA A 217 9.46 -13.45 1.80
CA ALA A 217 10.69 -14.09 1.34
C ALA A 217 10.51 -14.87 0.02
N THR A 218 9.40 -14.68 -0.68
CA THR A 218 9.12 -15.32 -1.97
C THR A 218 10.09 -14.82 -3.04
N ASN A 219 10.71 -15.72 -3.78
CA ASN A 219 11.74 -15.39 -4.76
C ASN A 219 11.48 -15.94 -6.17
N GLN A 220 10.26 -16.44 -6.42
CA GLN A 220 9.82 -16.98 -7.72
C GLN A 220 8.48 -16.36 -8.10
N VAL A 221 8.38 -15.80 -9.30
CA VAL A 221 7.16 -15.12 -9.79
C VAL A 221 5.95 -16.06 -9.79
N GLU A 222 6.16 -17.34 -10.11
CA GLU A 222 5.13 -18.37 -10.14
C GLU A 222 4.50 -18.65 -8.75
N GLN A 223 5.16 -18.21 -7.70
CA GLN A 223 4.69 -18.36 -6.31
C GLN A 223 4.07 -17.07 -5.75
N CYS A 224 4.06 -15.99 -6.55
CA CYS A 224 3.66 -14.67 -6.09
C CYS A 224 2.15 -14.44 -6.19
N LEU A 225 1.65 -13.70 -5.21
CA LEU A 225 0.44 -12.93 -5.33
C LEU A 225 0.83 -11.47 -5.60
N LEU A 226 0.41 -10.94 -6.73
CA LEU A 226 0.75 -9.59 -7.17
C LEU A 226 -0.45 -8.67 -7.10
N VAL A 227 -0.21 -7.36 -7.06
CA VAL A 227 -1.27 -6.36 -7.08
C VAL A 227 -0.90 -5.22 -8.02
N THR A 228 -1.89 -4.60 -8.65
CA THR A 228 -1.74 -3.41 -9.51
C THR A 228 -2.98 -2.55 -9.44
N GLY A 229 -2.87 -1.30 -9.85
CA GLY A 229 -3.98 -0.41 -10.06
C GLY A 229 -4.05 0.10 -11.49
N PHE A 230 -5.15 0.74 -11.83
CA PHE A 230 -5.38 1.35 -13.14
C PHE A 230 -5.84 2.79 -12.94
N GLY A 231 -5.15 3.73 -13.56
CA GLY A 231 -5.56 5.12 -13.61
C GLY A 231 -6.92 5.29 -14.32
N TYR A 232 -7.54 6.45 -14.09
CA TYR A 232 -8.87 6.76 -14.65
C TYR A 232 -8.84 7.12 -16.15
N ASP A 233 -7.68 7.53 -16.68
CA ASP A 233 -7.51 7.83 -18.10
C ASP A 233 -7.23 6.56 -18.88
N HIS A 234 -8.11 6.21 -19.83
CA HIS A 234 -7.99 5.02 -20.69
C HIS A 234 -7.11 5.31 -21.91
N ASP A 235 -5.84 5.57 -21.66
CA ASP A 235 -4.83 5.87 -22.67
C ASP A 235 -3.82 4.72 -22.88
N ASP A 236 -2.70 5.02 -23.54
CA ASP A 236 -1.64 4.04 -23.80
C ASP A 236 -1.02 3.48 -22.52
N ALA A 237 -0.92 4.28 -21.44
CA ALA A 237 -0.41 3.80 -20.16
C ALA A 237 -1.38 2.81 -19.51
N TRP A 238 -2.68 3.09 -19.56
CA TRP A 238 -3.73 2.19 -19.12
C TRP A 238 -3.70 0.88 -19.93
N ALA A 239 -3.67 0.98 -21.28
CA ALA A 239 -3.63 -0.19 -22.14
C ALA A 239 -2.40 -1.06 -21.87
N THR A 240 -1.22 -0.44 -21.69
CA THR A 240 0.02 -1.16 -21.34
C THR A 240 -0.11 -1.86 -20.00
N ASN A 241 -0.76 -1.24 -19.02
CA ASN A 241 -0.94 -1.87 -17.70
C ASN A 241 -1.93 -3.05 -17.75
N ILE A 242 -2.94 -3.00 -18.61
CA ILE A 242 -3.82 -4.15 -18.91
C ILE A 242 -3.02 -5.31 -19.51
N ASP A 243 -2.12 -5.04 -20.44
CA ASP A 243 -1.25 -6.06 -21.03
C ASP A 243 -0.32 -6.69 -19.97
N LEU A 244 0.27 -5.89 -19.10
CA LEU A 244 1.07 -6.38 -17.96
C LEU A 244 0.22 -7.21 -16.99
N PHE A 245 -0.99 -6.77 -16.66
CA PHE A 245 -1.93 -7.53 -15.83
C PHE A 245 -2.21 -8.92 -16.42
N LYS A 246 -2.46 -8.99 -17.72
CA LYS A 246 -2.66 -10.26 -18.43
C LYS A 246 -1.40 -11.12 -18.36
N GLU A 247 -0.22 -10.57 -18.71
CA GLU A 247 1.05 -11.28 -18.67
C GLU A 247 1.34 -11.88 -17.29
N PHE A 248 1.20 -11.06 -16.23
CA PHE A 248 1.45 -11.56 -14.87
C PHE A 248 0.39 -12.53 -14.36
N THR A 249 -0.85 -12.45 -14.85
CA THR A 249 -1.89 -13.45 -14.54
C THR A 249 -1.51 -14.84 -15.09
N ASP A 250 -0.84 -14.89 -16.24
CA ASP A 250 -0.42 -16.15 -16.85
C ASP A 250 0.79 -16.79 -16.13
N VAL A 251 1.61 -16.02 -15.43
CA VAL A 251 2.89 -16.51 -14.87
C VAL A 251 2.97 -16.51 -13.35
N SER A 252 2.05 -15.86 -12.65
CA SER A 252 2.03 -15.81 -11.18
C SER A 252 0.89 -16.65 -10.60
N ARG A 253 0.81 -16.78 -9.28
CA ARG A 253 -0.37 -17.37 -8.62
C ARG A 253 -1.64 -16.57 -8.86
N GLY A 254 -1.50 -15.29 -9.13
CA GLY A 254 -2.60 -14.42 -9.46
C GLY A 254 -2.26 -12.96 -9.23
N VAL A 255 -3.03 -12.10 -9.89
CA VAL A 255 -2.95 -10.66 -9.75
C VAL A 255 -4.24 -10.13 -9.14
N ARG A 256 -4.14 -9.08 -8.34
CA ARG A 256 -5.27 -8.35 -7.76
C ARG A 256 -5.29 -6.94 -8.28
N ARG A 257 -6.49 -6.39 -8.39
CA ARG A 257 -6.75 -4.96 -8.56
C ARG A 257 -7.70 -4.55 -7.43
N LEU A 258 -7.15 -4.02 -6.34
CA LEU A 258 -7.93 -3.69 -5.16
C LEU A 258 -8.39 -2.24 -5.14
N GLY A 259 -7.62 -1.31 -5.73
CA GLY A 259 -8.03 0.07 -5.99
C GLY A 259 -7.85 1.01 -4.81
N ALA A 260 -6.79 0.78 -4.02
CA ALA A 260 -6.31 1.66 -2.97
C ALA A 260 -4.79 1.52 -2.89
N ALA A 261 -4.06 2.47 -3.47
CA ALA A 261 -2.62 2.38 -3.69
C ALA A 261 -1.81 2.28 -2.38
N ALA A 262 -2.17 3.08 -1.38
CA ALA A 262 -1.52 3.05 -0.07
C ALA A 262 -1.73 1.69 0.64
N VAL A 263 -2.94 1.10 0.53
CA VAL A 263 -3.24 -0.24 1.06
C VAL A 263 -2.41 -1.29 0.35
N ASP A 264 -2.36 -1.25 -0.98
CA ASP A 264 -1.64 -2.22 -1.80
C ASP A 264 -0.14 -2.23 -1.46
N MET A 265 0.49 -1.06 -1.28
CA MET A 265 1.87 -0.93 -0.82
C MET A 265 2.05 -1.41 0.64
N CYS A 266 1.11 -1.12 1.54
CA CYS A 266 1.13 -1.66 2.91
C CYS A 266 1.04 -3.18 2.93
N HIS A 267 0.30 -3.79 2.00
CA HIS A 267 0.22 -5.25 1.87
C HIS A 267 1.54 -5.86 1.37
N VAL A 268 2.31 -5.15 0.51
CA VAL A 268 3.69 -5.55 0.18
C VAL A 268 4.58 -5.48 1.42
N ALA A 269 4.53 -4.38 2.17
CA ALA A 269 5.32 -4.20 3.40
C ALA A 269 5.01 -5.26 4.47
N LEU A 270 3.74 -5.72 4.55
CA LEU A 270 3.29 -6.76 5.49
C LEU A 270 3.59 -8.19 4.99
N GLY A 271 4.05 -8.35 3.74
CA GLY A 271 4.34 -9.65 3.13
C GLY A 271 3.10 -10.46 2.73
N ILE A 272 1.94 -9.81 2.55
CA ILE A 272 0.72 -10.44 2.03
C ILE A 272 0.82 -10.65 0.51
N VAL A 273 1.36 -9.66 -0.19
CA VAL A 273 1.63 -9.68 -1.63
C VAL A 273 3.10 -9.38 -1.88
N GLU A 274 3.62 -9.77 -3.01
CA GLU A 274 5.05 -9.67 -3.31
C GLU A 274 5.43 -8.40 -4.04
N ALA A 275 4.50 -7.80 -4.79
CA ALA A 275 4.75 -6.56 -5.49
C ALA A 275 3.47 -5.80 -5.84
N TYR A 276 3.65 -4.48 -6.04
CA TYR A 276 2.67 -3.58 -6.59
C TYR A 276 3.31 -2.68 -7.64
N TRP A 277 2.57 -2.40 -8.73
CA TRP A 277 2.97 -1.43 -9.75
C TRP A 277 1.77 -0.66 -10.27
N GLU A 278 1.97 0.62 -10.58
CA GLU A 278 0.94 1.45 -11.21
C GLU A 278 1.56 2.65 -11.93
N TYR A 279 0.87 3.14 -12.95
CA TYR A 279 1.15 4.40 -13.63
C TYR A 279 0.26 5.52 -13.09
N ARG A 280 0.76 6.76 -13.12
CA ARG A 280 0.00 8.01 -12.91
C ARG A 280 -0.54 8.21 -11.51
N LEU A 281 0.07 7.59 -10.53
CA LEU A 281 -0.16 7.92 -9.14
C LEU A 281 0.34 9.33 -8.80
N LYS A 282 -0.24 9.92 -7.79
CA LYS A 282 0.10 11.25 -7.28
C LYS A 282 0.90 11.12 -5.98
N PRO A 283 1.57 12.19 -5.52
CA PRO A 283 2.41 12.12 -4.32
C PRO A 283 1.70 11.61 -3.06
N TRP A 284 0.43 11.96 -2.87
CA TRP A 284 -0.34 11.52 -1.71
C TRP A 284 -0.69 10.04 -1.73
N ASP A 285 -0.84 9.43 -2.91
CA ASP A 285 -1.06 7.99 -3.08
C ASP A 285 0.19 7.18 -2.66
N MET A 286 1.40 7.76 -2.84
CA MET A 286 2.67 7.02 -2.77
C MET A 286 3.52 7.32 -1.54
N ALA A 287 3.52 8.58 -1.04
CA ALA A 287 4.50 9.04 -0.06
C ALA A 287 4.57 8.16 1.21
N ALA A 288 3.43 7.71 1.71
CA ALA A 288 3.37 6.83 2.86
C ALA A 288 3.73 5.38 2.51
N GLY A 289 3.15 4.86 1.43
CA GLY A 289 3.29 3.46 1.04
C GLY A 289 4.72 3.07 0.68
N VAL A 290 5.45 3.92 -0.07
CA VAL A 290 6.85 3.64 -0.45
C VAL A 290 7.77 3.58 0.76
N LEU A 291 7.56 4.44 1.77
CA LEU A 291 8.33 4.38 3.02
C LEU A 291 8.04 3.09 3.79
N MET A 292 6.75 2.68 3.86
CA MET A 292 6.39 1.41 4.50
C MET A 292 7.11 0.22 3.87
N VAL A 293 7.14 0.15 2.53
CA VAL A 293 7.79 -0.95 1.80
C VAL A 293 9.29 -0.95 2.06
N GLU A 294 9.97 0.20 1.94
CA GLU A 294 11.40 0.27 2.13
C GLU A 294 11.81 -0.06 3.57
N GLU A 295 11.10 0.48 4.56
CA GLU A 295 11.37 0.23 5.99
C GLU A 295 11.00 -1.19 6.43
N ALA A 296 10.19 -1.90 5.64
CA ALA A 296 9.93 -3.34 5.79
C ALA A 296 10.98 -4.21 5.07
N GLY A 297 11.98 -3.63 4.41
CA GLY A 297 13.06 -4.32 3.70
C GLY A 297 12.76 -4.63 2.23
N GLY A 298 11.75 -3.98 1.65
CA GLY A 298 11.44 -4.05 0.22
C GLY A 298 12.25 -3.07 -0.62
N THR A 299 11.98 -3.04 -1.91
CA THR A 299 12.65 -2.20 -2.90
C THR A 299 11.64 -1.38 -3.69
N VAL A 300 12.01 -0.13 -3.98
CA VAL A 300 11.20 0.83 -4.72
C VAL A 300 11.97 1.34 -5.93
N SER A 301 11.33 1.40 -7.09
CA SER A 301 11.86 2.03 -8.31
C SER A 301 10.73 2.62 -9.16
N ARG A 302 11.08 3.37 -10.18
CA ARG A 302 10.16 3.60 -11.30
C ARG A 302 9.96 2.30 -12.07
N MET A 303 8.87 2.22 -12.82
CA MET A 303 8.56 1.04 -13.63
C MET A 303 9.54 0.83 -14.80
N ASP A 304 10.34 1.84 -15.18
CA ASP A 304 11.44 1.71 -16.13
C ASP A 304 12.77 1.27 -15.50
N GLY A 305 12.79 1.05 -14.20
CA GLY A 305 13.97 0.70 -13.43
C GLY A 305 14.83 1.88 -13.02
N GLY A 306 14.39 3.12 -13.31
CA GLY A 306 15.07 4.32 -12.86
C GLY A 306 14.91 4.60 -11.37
N LYS A 307 15.75 5.50 -10.85
CA LYS A 307 15.63 6.03 -9.50
C LYS A 307 14.24 6.66 -9.32
N PHE A 308 13.58 6.32 -8.22
CA PHE A 308 12.25 6.80 -7.88
C PHE A 308 12.31 8.05 -6.99
N CYS A 309 11.39 8.97 -7.22
CA CYS A 309 10.99 9.99 -6.26
C CYS A 309 9.46 10.05 -6.16
N VAL A 310 8.93 10.61 -5.07
CA VAL A 310 7.48 10.67 -4.81
C VAL A 310 6.69 11.46 -5.87
N PHE A 311 7.36 12.27 -6.68
CA PHE A 311 6.75 13.06 -7.76
C PHE A 311 6.80 12.36 -9.13
N ASP A 312 7.33 11.14 -9.22
CA ASP A 312 7.30 10.34 -10.45
C ASP A 312 5.89 9.82 -10.74
N ARG A 313 5.62 9.57 -12.03
CA ARG A 313 4.31 9.09 -12.52
C ARG A 313 4.19 7.59 -12.65
N SER A 314 5.17 6.86 -12.17
CA SER A 314 5.15 5.39 -12.16
C SER A 314 5.90 4.87 -10.95
N VAL A 315 5.39 3.80 -10.35
CA VAL A 315 6.00 3.14 -9.21
C VAL A 315 5.99 1.63 -9.40
N LEU A 316 7.08 0.99 -9.02
CA LEU A 316 7.18 -0.44 -8.78
C LEU A 316 7.75 -0.63 -7.38
N VAL A 317 6.99 -1.25 -6.51
CA VAL A 317 7.47 -1.72 -5.21
C VAL A 317 7.43 -3.24 -5.15
N SER A 318 8.37 -3.84 -4.43
CA SER A 318 8.40 -5.29 -4.25
C SER A 318 9.10 -5.70 -2.96
N ASN A 319 9.11 -7.01 -2.69
CA ASN A 319 9.86 -7.59 -1.59
C ASN A 319 11.41 -7.59 -1.80
N GLY A 320 11.92 -6.92 -2.83
CA GLY A 320 13.33 -6.84 -3.18
C GLY A 320 13.86 -8.07 -3.95
N LEU A 321 13.52 -9.28 -3.50
CA LEU A 321 14.00 -10.51 -4.14
C LEU A 321 13.50 -10.71 -5.58
N LEU A 322 12.36 -10.12 -5.91
CA LEU A 322 11.70 -10.21 -7.21
C LEU A 322 11.93 -8.97 -8.09
N HIS A 323 12.57 -7.93 -7.56
CA HIS A 323 12.66 -6.65 -8.23
C HIS A 323 13.42 -6.73 -9.55
N THR A 324 14.59 -7.38 -9.53
CA THR A 324 15.42 -7.66 -10.72
C THR A 324 15.98 -9.07 -10.64
N GLU A 325 16.44 -9.61 -11.78
CA GLU A 325 17.31 -10.78 -11.76
C GLU A 325 18.61 -10.42 -11.00
N ASN A 326 18.98 -11.24 -10.03
CA ASN A 326 20.28 -11.14 -9.39
C ASN A 326 21.38 -11.45 -10.44
N GLU A 327 22.35 -10.57 -10.61
CA GLU A 327 23.52 -10.78 -11.49
C GLU A 327 24.27 -12.08 -11.16
N VAL A 328 24.16 -12.55 -9.92
CA VAL A 328 24.66 -13.87 -9.48
C VAL A 328 24.01 -15.02 -10.28
N ASN A 329 22.79 -14.87 -10.75
CA ASN A 329 22.11 -15.88 -11.58
C ASN A 329 22.68 -15.96 -13.00
N GLU A 330 23.16 -14.86 -13.56
CA GLU A 330 23.72 -14.86 -14.93
C GLU A 330 25.07 -15.60 -14.99
N PHE A 331 25.92 -15.40 -14.00
CA PHE A 331 27.17 -16.16 -13.88
C PHE A 331 26.92 -17.66 -13.61
N TYR A 332 25.98 -17.97 -12.70
CA TYR A 332 25.56 -19.36 -12.47
C TYR A 332 24.83 -19.94 -13.69
N ARG A 333 24.04 -19.16 -14.41
CA ARG A 333 23.36 -19.55 -15.65
C ARG A 333 24.36 -19.93 -16.75
N LEU A 334 25.42 -19.14 -16.94
CA LEU A 334 26.53 -19.43 -17.84
C LEU A 334 27.30 -20.69 -17.41
N LEU A 335 27.63 -20.82 -16.12
CA LEU A 335 28.34 -21.97 -15.57
C LEU A 335 27.54 -23.27 -15.72
N LEU A 336 26.23 -23.23 -15.43
CA LEU A 336 25.33 -24.37 -15.50
C LEU A 336 25.02 -24.76 -16.97
N THR A 337 24.97 -23.79 -17.88
CA THR A 337 24.85 -24.04 -19.33
C THR A 337 26.09 -24.76 -19.86
N GLN A 338 27.28 -24.38 -19.41
CA GLN A 338 28.52 -25.07 -19.76
C GLN A 338 28.59 -26.50 -19.19
N MET A 339 27.95 -26.74 -18.02
CA MET A 339 27.95 -28.07 -17.37
C MET A 339 26.82 -28.99 -17.92
N LYS A 340 26.03 -28.58 -18.93
CA LYS A 340 24.90 -29.34 -19.52
C LYS A 340 23.86 -29.83 -18.47
N ILE A 341 23.76 -29.16 -17.34
CA ILE A 341 22.78 -29.50 -16.30
C ILE A 341 21.46 -28.79 -16.67
N ARG A 342 20.39 -29.55 -16.91
CA ARG A 342 19.06 -29.01 -17.10
C ARG A 342 18.57 -28.47 -15.75
N PHE A 343 18.79 -27.21 -15.50
CA PHE A 343 18.13 -26.49 -14.41
C PHE A 343 16.93 -25.71 -14.92
N PHE A 344 15.91 -25.62 -14.09
CA PHE A 344 14.78 -24.71 -14.24
C PHE A 344 15.34 -23.29 -14.30
N VAL A 345 15.23 -22.63 -15.44
CA VAL A 345 15.58 -21.20 -15.58
C VAL A 345 14.45 -20.42 -14.93
N PRO A 346 14.68 -19.67 -13.85
CA PRO A 346 13.64 -18.84 -13.28
C PRO A 346 13.05 -17.91 -14.35
N ALA A 347 11.74 -17.72 -14.34
CA ALA A 347 11.10 -16.76 -15.24
C ALA A 347 11.68 -15.35 -14.96
N PRO A 348 11.79 -14.49 -16.01
CA PRO A 348 12.24 -13.10 -15.83
C PRO A 348 11.46 -12.41 -14.72
N GLN A 349 12.18 -11.73 -13.82
CA GLN A 349 11.57 -11.08 -12.68
C GLN A 349 10.86 -9.78 -13.08
N LEU A 350 10.26 -9.08 -12.12
CA LEU A 350 9.28 -8.01 -12.36
C LEU A 350 9.80 -6.93 -13.31
N LEU A 351 10.97 -6.36 -13.01
CA LEU A 351 11.49 -5.22 -13.79
C LEU A 351 11.85 -5.60 -15.22
N ASN A 352 12.32 -6.83 -15.47
CA ASN A 352 12.66 -7.30 -16.81
C ASN A 352 11.42 -7.45 -17.73
N ARG A 353 10.21 -7.51 -17.16
CA ARG A 353 8.94 -7.51 -17.88
C ARG A 353 8.33 -6.12 -17.97
N ILE A 354 8.30 -5.39 -16.87
CA ILE A 354 7.67 -4.07 -16.75
C ILE A 354 8.51 -2.99 -17.46
N GLY A 355 9.83 -3.01 -17.33
CA GLY A 355 10.72 -1.98 -17.87
C GLY A 355 10.60 -1.77 -19.38
N PRO A 356 10.67 -2.84 -20.22
CA PRO A 356 10.49 -2.72 -21.67
C PRO A 356 9.11 -2.18 -22.08
N ALA A 357 8.06 -2.49 -21.33
CA ALA A 357 6.72 -1.97 -21.57
C ALA A 357 6.65 -0.47 -21.29
N THR A 358 7.23 -0.02 -20.18
CA THR A 358 7.33 1.41 -19.81
C THR A 358 8.18 2.19 -20.81
N GLU A 359 9.28 1.63 -21.28
CA GLU A 359 10.13 2.28 -22.29
C GLU A 359 9.41 2.48 -23.63
N LYS A 360 8.56 1.53 -24.04
CA LYS A 360 7.70 1.69 -25.22
C LYS A 360 6.74 2.88 -25.07
N LEU A 361 6.20 3.11 -23.87
CA LEU A 361 5.34 4.27 -23.58
C LEU A 361 6.08 5.60 -23.74
N LYS A 362 7.32 5.70 -23.24
CA LYS A 362 8.17 6.89 -23.44
C LYS A 362 8.42 7.15 -24.92
N ASN A 363 8.70 6.10 -25.69
CA ASN A 363 8.91 6.20 -27.13
C ASN A 363 7.64 6.63 -27.89
N LYS A 364 6.45 6.44 -27.32
CA LYS A 364 5.18 6.97 -27.84
C LYS A 364 4.89 8.40 -27.41
N GLY A 365 5.78 9.03 -26.63
CA GLY A 365 5.65 10.39 -26.16
C GLY A 365 4.82 10.55 -24.88
N ILE A 366 4.56 9.48 -24.14
CA ILE A 366 3.94 9.59 -22.83
C ILE A 366 4.90 10.32 -21.89
N ASP A 367 4.41 11.39 -21.31
CA ASP A 367 5.18 12.23 -20.39
C ASP A 367 5.26 11.58 -19.00
N PHE A 368 6.48 11.28 -18.55
CA PHE A 368 6.81 10.81 -17.21
C PHE A 368 7.57 11.85 -16.38
N SER A 369 7.56 13.13 -16.78
CA SER A 369 8.12 14.22 -15.98
C SER A 369 7.43 14.32 -14.62
N LEU A 370 8.10 14.93 -13.66
CA LEU A 370 7.56 15.13 -12.32
C LEU A 370 6.25 15.92 -12.36
N TRP A 371 5.26 15.54 -11.57
CA TRP A 371 3.99 16.23 -11.45
C TRP A 371 3.56 16.41 -9.98
N TYR A 372 2.63 17.33 -9.75
CA TYR A 372 2.15 17.72 -8.42
C TYR A 372 3.26 18.14 -7.43
N LYS A 373 4.51 18.30 -7.89
CA LYS A 373 5.55 18.90 -7.07
C LYS A 373 5.22 20.38 -6.90
N PRO A 374 5.05 20.88 -5.66
CA PRO A 374 4.77 22.30 -5.45
C PRO A 374 5.86 23.18 -6.05
N GLU A 375 5.43 24.28 -6.69
CA GLU A 375 6.36 25.25 -7.27
C GLU A 375 7.29 25.79 -6.17
N ASN A 376 8.58 25.89 -6.48
CA ASN A 376 9.64 26.30 -5.56
C ASN A 376 9.90 25.38 -4.35
N TYR A 377 9.19 24.26 -4.19
CA TYR A 377 9.53 23.29 -3.16
C TYR A 377 10.87 22.64 -3.47
N ARG A 378 11.81 22.72 -2.51
CA ARG A 378 13.13 22.11 -2.63
C ARG A 378 13.05 20.61 -2.38
N ALA A 379 13.36 19.82 -3.39
CA ALA A 379 13.49 18.40 -3.30
C ALA A 379 14.90 17.95 -3.71
N ASP A 380 15.59 17.25 -2.84
CA ASP A 380 16.91 16.64 -3.10
C ASP A 380 16.67 15.26 -3.78
N VAL A 381 16.13 15.27 -5.02
CA VAL A 381 15.70 14.09 -5.80
C VAL A 381 16.65 13.69 -6.90
#